data_d748986ecdd2125fe16a2457d21e9b5c
#
_entry.id   d748986ecdd2125fe16a2457d21e9b5c
#
_cell.length_a   1.000
_cell.length_b   1.000
_cell.length_c   1.000
_cell.angle_alpha   90.00
_cell.angle_beta   90.00
_cell.angle_gamma   90.00
#
_symmetry.space_group_name_H-M   'P 1'
#
loop_
_entity.id
_entity.type
_entity.pdbx_description
1 polymer ?
#
loop_
_entity_poly.entity_id
_entity_poly.type
_entity_poly.pdbx_seq_one_letter_code
_entity_poly.pdbx_strand_id
1 'polypeptide(L)'
;MGRGEDMAQATGAGGLADDEVRAGGEETAGSGAAAGGDGGARKSGGKGGAIWGIDRRDFCVAAVGVCGLAAIGGGIKVAGYESLVRPPGAQDEERFLTRCIRCQRCTTSCPHDIIVSTSIEHGVLNMRTPSLDFTESWCDWCAEANDGVPLCTLACPTDALELPEGATREDEVQGVPLLTTDWCLSYRLAGCKYCYEACEYGAIELDSGGRPHVIVDACVGCGACEAACVSLQDGSIEDGATHRAIIVLPPGEEGGEV
;
A
#
# COMPACT_ATOMS: atom_id res chain seq x y z
N MET A 1 14.46 -55.92 14.57
CA MET A 1 13.25 -56.43 13.92
C MET A 1 12.51 -55.17 13.50
N GLY A 2 12.53 -54.68 12.35
CA GLY A 2 12.45 -55.28 11.04
C GLY A 2 11.24 -54.77 10.34
N ARG A 3 11.53 -54.22 9.19
CA ARG A 3 10.77 -54.02 7.96
C ARG A 3 10.02 -52.70 7.90
N GLY A 4 10.15 -51.90 6.88
CA GLY A 4 10.54 -52.07 5.47
C GLY A 4 9.60 -51.30 4.61
N GLU A 5 10.19 -50.48 3.71
CA GLU A 5 9.84 -50.26 2.33
C GLU A 5 8.35 -50.01 1.97
N ASP A 6 8.03 -48.87 1.32
CA ASP A 6 7.93 -48.94 -0.13
C ASP A 6 7.85 -47.54 -0.78
N MET A 7 8.59 -47.43 -1.86
CA MET A 7 8.59 -46.38 -2.86
C MET A 7 7.31 -46.42 -3.69
N ALA A 8 6.83 -45.24 -4.13
CA ALA A 8 6.14 -45.13 -5.39
C ALA A 8 6.48 -43.79 -6.07
N GLN A 9 7.34 -43.90 -7.08
CA GLN A 9 7.53 -42.90 -8.12
C GLN A 9 6.27 -42.88 -9.04
N ALA A 10 5.82 -41.72 -9.41
CA ALA A 10 5.00 -41.58 -10.60
C ALA A 10 5.47 -40.34 -11.40
N THR A 11 6.20 -40.68 -12.44
CA THR A 11 6.52 -39.81 -13.58
C THR A 11 5.27 -39.64 -14.46
N GLY A 12 5.00 -38.41 -14.89
CA GLY A 12 3.99 -38.12 -15.88
C GLY A 12 4.38 -36.88 -16.68
N ALA A 13 5.05 -37.13 -17.80
CA ALA A 13 5.33 -36.15 -18.84
C ALA A 13 4.15 -36.06 -19.81
N GLY A 14 3.93 -34.89 -20.38
CA GLY A 14 3.03 -34.61 -21.53
C GLY A 14 2.45 -33.24 -21.40
N GLY A 15 2.51 -32.35 -22.35
CA GLY A 15 2.85 -32.35 -23.74
C GLY A 15 2.54 -30.95 -24.25
N LEU A 16 3.44 -30.45 -25.07
CA LEU A 16 3.34 -29.20 -25.82
C LEU A 16 2.10 -29.22 -26.75
N ALA A 17 1.38 -28.12 -26.82
CA ALA A 17 0.48 -27.85 -27.93
C ALA A 17 0.71 -26.41 -28.40
N ASP A 18 1.40 -26.30 -29.51
CA ASP A 18 1.50 -25.12 -30.36
C ASP A 18 0.14 -24.88 -31.00
N ASP A 19 -0.38 -23.67 -30.92
CA ASP A 19 -1.48 -23.21 -31.75
C ASP A 19 -1.06 -21.97 -32.54
N GLU A 20 -0.71 -22.25 -33.81
CA GLU A 20 -0.60 -21.27 -34.87
C GLU A 20 -1.99 -20.75 -35.27
N VAL A 21 -2.20 -19.45 -35.26
CA VAL A 21 -3.32 -18.79 -35.94
C VAL A 21 -2.79 -17.68 -36.85
N ARG A 22 -2.49 -18.06 -38.03
CA ARG A 22 -2.96 -17.80 -39.39
C ARG A 22 -3.47 -16.38 -39.63
N ALA A 23 -2.66 -15.65 -40.41
CA ALA A 23 -2.99 -14.44 -41.13
C ALA A 23 -4.12 -14.66 -42.14
N GLY A 24 -5.05 -13.71 -42.18
CA GLY A 24 -6.06 -13.60 -43.22
C GLY A 24 -6.24 -12.14 -43.59
N GLY A 25 -5.65 -11.76 -44.70
CA GLY A 25 -5.89 -10.47 -45.32
C GLY A 25 -7.21 -10.50 -46.11
N GLU A 26 -7.86 -9.35 -46.23
CA GLU A 26 -8.70 -9.04 -47.40
C GLU A 26 -8.72 -7.54 -47.63
N GLU A 27 -8.13 -7.16 -48.77
CA GLU A 27 -8.31 -5.88 -49.41
C GLU A 27 -9.69 -5.81 -50.04
N THR A 28 -10.40 -4.69 -49.89
CA THR A 28 -11.43 -4.30 -50.87
C THR A 28 -11.22 -2.84 -51.26
N ALA A 29 -10.82 -2.68 -52.49
CA ALA A 29 -10.83 -1.44 -53.22
C ALA A 29 -12.23 -1.02 -53.58
N GLY A 30 -12.55 0.28 -53.44
CA GLY A 30 -13.81 0.89 -53.90
C GLY A 30 -13.53 2.29 -54.43
N SER A 31 -13.50 2.39 -55.73
CA SER A 31 -13.39 3.62 -56.53
C SER A 31 -14.71 4.40 -56.58
N GLY A 32 -14.63 5.74 -56.67
CA GLY A 32 -15.81 6.58 -56.98
C GLY A 32 -15.58 8.06 -56.86
N ALA A 33 -15.10 8.67 -57.92
CA ALA A 33 -15.65 9.75 -58.74
C ALA A 33 -15.76 11.16 -58.17
N ALA A 34 -15.20 12.08 -58.89
CA ALA A 34 -15.09 13.52 -58.81
C ALA A 34 -16.44 14.28 -58.92
N ALA A 35 -16.50 15.42 -58.29
CA ALA A 35 -17.20 16.61 -58.80
C ALA A 35 -16.55 17.88 -58.23
N GLY A 36 -16.21 18.79 -59.15
CA GLY A 36 -15.57 20.06 -58.91
C GLY A 36 -16.48 21.17 -58.44
N GLY A 37 -15.88 22.23 -57.98
CA GLY A 37 -16.57 23.48 -57.56
C GLY A 37 -15.58 24.49 -57.07
N ASP A 38 -15.06 25.24 -58.00
CA ASP A 38 -14.84 26.68 -58.11
C ASP A 38 -14.25 27.50 -56.92
N GLY A 39 -13.40 28.34 -57.34
CA GLY A 39 -12.41 29.19 -56.75
C GLY A 39 -12.84 30.27 -55.81
N GLY A 40 -11.96 30.53 -54.89
CA GLY A 40 -11.90 31.70 -54.05
C GLY A 40 -10.49 31.92 -53.53
N ALA A 41 -9.70 32.62 -54.33
CA ALA A 41 -8.35 33.04 -53.94
C ALA A 41 -8.39 34.00 -52.75
N ARG A 42 -7.96 33.57 -51.61
CA ARG A 42 -7.58 34.44 -50.47
C ARG A 42 -6.05 34.39 -50.30
N LYS A 43 -5.49 35.60 -50.42
CA LYS A 43 -4.07 35.91 -50.30
C LYS A 43 -3.49 35.37 -49.00
N SER A 44 -2.47 34.56 -49.12
CA SER A 44 -1.64 34.06 -48.02
C SER A 44 -0.70 35.16 -47.54
N GLY A 45 -0.94 35.67 -46.35
CA GLY A 45 0.05 36.44 -45.59
C GLY A 45 1.03 35.50 -44.91
N GLY A 46 2.26 35.83 -45.04
CA GLY A 46 3.50 35.45 -44.37
C GLY A 46 3.56 34.15 -43.55
N LYS A 47 4.19 33.15 -44.07
CA LYS A 47 4.66 31.94 -43.37
C LYS A 47 5.86 32.27 -42.49
N GLY A 48 5.70 32.55 -41.22
CA GLY A 48 6.71 32.30 -40.22
C GLY A 48 6.65 30.81 -39.85
N GLY A 49 7.78 30.10 -39.99
CA GLY A 49 7.85 28.67 -39.86
C GLY A 49 7.37 28.13 -38.53
N ALA A 50 6.23 27.50 -38.54
CA ALA A 50 5.73 26.70 -37.41
C ALA A 50 6.10 25.23 -37.69
N ILE A 51 6.96 24.66 -36.89
CA ILE A 51 7.40 23.27 -37.00
C ILE A 51 6.24 22.29 -36.70
N TRP A 52 5.09 22.75 -36.15
CA TRP A 52 3.94 21.91 -35.78
C TRP A 52 2.56 22.52 -36.09
N GLY A 53 2.47 23.57 -36.90
CA GLY A 53 1.15 24.15 -37.25
C GLY A 53 0.35 24.77 -36.10
N ILE A 54 0.97 25.00 -34.94
CA ILE A 54 0.35 25.58 -33.75
C ILE A 54 0.61 27.08 -33.78
N ASP A 55 -0.46 27.88 -33.81
CA ASP A 55 -0.38 29.34 -33.70
C ASP A 55 0.04 29.74 -32.26
N ARG A 56 0.71 30.90 -32.13
CA ARG A 56 1.10 31.44 -30.82
C ARG A 56 -0.07 31.54 -29.84
N ARG A 57 -1.24 31.83 -30.36
CA ARG A 57 -2.47 31.88 -29.57
C ARG A 57 -2.87 30.54 -29.04
N ASP A 58 -2.82 29.49 -29.88
CA ASP A 58 -3.16 28.12 -29.49
C ASP A 58 -2.16 27.56 -28.49
N PHE A 59 -0.88 27.91 -28.63
CA PHE A 59 0.16 27.58 -27.64
C PHE A 59 -0.13 28.24 -26.27
N CYS A 60 -0.48 29.53 -26.26
CA CYS A 60 -0.79 30.22 -25.01
C CYS A 60 -2.05 29.63 -24.33
N VAL A 61 -3.09 29.32 -25.10
CA VAL A 61 -4.31 28.69 -24.57
C VAL A 61 -4.02 27.30 -24.02
N ALA A 62 -3.24 26.50 -24.74
CA ALA A 62 -2.81 25.18 -24.27
C ALA A 62 -1.95 25.29 -22.99
N ALA A 63 -1.00 26.23 -22.95
CA ALA A 63 -0.16 26.46 -21.78
C ALA A 63 -0.96 26.87 -20.55
N VAL A 64 -1.92 27.80 -20.69
CA VAL A 64 -2.83 28.19 -19.59
C VAL A 64 -3.69 27.01 -19.15
N GLY A 65 -4.19 26.20 -20.10
CA GLY A 65 -4.94 24.97 -19.80
C GLY A 65 -4.12 23.97 -19.00
N VAL A 66 -2.88 23.71 -19.41
CA VAL A 66 -1.95 22.79 -18.71
C VAL A 66 -1.59 23.34 -17.32
N CYS A 67 -1.31 24.63 -17.18
CA CYS A 67 -1.04 25.26 -15.88
C CYS A 67 -2.27 25.20 -14.97
N GLY A 68 -3.46 25.45 -15.51
CA GLY A 68 -4.73 25.34 -14.77
C GLY A 68 -4.98 23.91 -14.28
N LEU A 69 -4.80 22.91 -15.14
CA LEU A 69 -4.91 21.48 -14.78
C LEU A 69 -3.86 21.09 -13.76
N ALA A 70 -2.62 21.59 -13.89
CA ALA A 70 -1.54 21.34 -12.94
C ALA A 70 -1.83 21.95 -11.56
N ALA A 71 -2.41 23.16 -11.52
CA ALA A 71 -2.82 23.81 -10.27
C ALA A 71 -3.98 23.07 -9.58
N ILE A 72 -4.99 22.64 -10.34
CA ILE A 72 -6.11 21.85 -9.82
C ILE A 72 -5.61 20.46 -9.39
N GLY A 73 -4.81 19.79 -10.23
CA GLY A 73 -4.23 18.47 -9.92
C GLY A 73 -3.25 18.51 -8.75
N GLY A 74 -2.49 19.60 -8.60
CA GLY A 74 -1.62 19.82 -7.43
C GLY A 74 -2.43 19.98 -6.13
N GLY A 75 -3.55 20.71 -6.19
CA GLY A 75 -4.48 20.84 -5.05
C GLY A 75 -5.12 19.51 -4.64
N ILE A 76 -5.50 18.68 -5.62
CA ILE A 76 -6.03 17.32 -5.37
C ILE A 76 -4.95 16.39 -4.81
N LYS A 77 -3.70 16.52 -5.26
CA LYS A 77 -2.57 15.73 -4.74
C LYS A 77 -2.24 16.01 -3.28
N VAL A 78 -2.34 17.27 -2.86
CA VAL A 78 -2.13 17.66 -1.45
C VAL A 78 -3.29 17.20 -0.58
N ALA A 79 -4.52 17.15 -1.12
CA ALA A 79 -5.70 16.65 -0.41
C ALA A 79 -5.77 15.12 -0.32
N GLY A 80 -4.96 14.38 -1.08
CA GLY A 80 -4.93 12.92 -1.10
C GLY A 80 -3.67 12.30 -0.48
N TYR A 81 -2.92 13.05 0.33
CA TYR A 81 -1.82 12.49 1.10
C TYR A 81 -2.36 11.88 2.40
N GLU A 82 -2.26 10.59 2.52
CA GLU A 82 -2.63 9.83 3.72
C GLU A 82 -1.34 9.35 4.40
N SER A 83 -1.26 9.54 5.71
CA SER A 83 -0.22 8.93 6.52
C SER A 83 -0.46 7.42 6.59
N LEU A 84 0.61 6.64 6.52
CA LEU A 84 0.53 5.17 6.49
C LEU A 84 1.46 4.59 7.54
N VAL A 85 1.07 3.44 8.08
CA VAL A 85 1.94 2.67 8.96
C VAL A 85 3.09 2.10 8.12
N ARG A 86 4.32 2.50 8.46
CA ARG A 86 5.51 2.19 7.67
C ARG A 86 6.33 1.06 8.29
N PRO A 87 7.07 0.30 7.46
CA PRO A 87 8.07 -0.64 7.96
C PRO A 87 9.15 0.03 8.82
N PRO A 88 9.83 -0.73 9.67
CA PRO A 88 10.97 -0.23 10.45
C PRO A 88 11.97 0.58 9.62
N GLY A 89 12.41 1.72 10.14
CA GLY A 89 13.35 2.62 9.48
C GLY A 89 12.74 3.59 8.47
N ALA A 90 11.40 3.63 8.34
CA ALA A 90 10.69 4.56 7.45
C ALA A 90 9.86 5.61 8.20
N GLN A 91 10.13 5.85 9.48
CA GLN A 91 9.37 6.80 10.31
C GLN A 91 9.62 8.26 9.93
N ASP A 92 10.77 8.58 9.32
CA ASP A 92 10.97 9.84 8.62
C ASP A 92 10.40 9.72 7.19
N GLU A 93 9.15 10.07 7.05
CA GLU A 93 8.38 9.93 5.80
C GLU A 93 8.99 10.74 4.63
N GLU A 94 9.53 11.94 4.88
CA GLU A 94 10.13 12.75 3.84
C GLU A 94 11.41 12.10 3.30
N ARG A 95 12.28 11.65 4.18
CA ARG A 95 13.49 10.91 3.83
C ARG A 95 13.14 9.61 3.10
N PHE A 96 12.18 8.85 3.63
CA PHE A 96 11.72 7.60 3.07
C PHE A 96 11.20 7.77 1.65
N LEU A 97 10.27 8.69 1.40
CA LEU A 97 9.68 8.92 0.08
C LEU A 97 10.70 9.40 -0.97
N THR A 98 11.72 10.15 -0.55
CA THR A 98 12.79 10.63 -1.45
C THR A 98 13.75 9.53 -1.86
N ARG A 99 14.00 8.53 -1.01
CA ARG A 99 14.95 7.43 -1.24
C ARG A 99 14.29 6.16 -1.79
N CYS A 100 13.00 5.95 -1.53
CA CYS A 100 12.30 4.73 -1.92
C CYS A 100 12.10 4.63 -3.45
N ILE A 101 12.77 3.68 -4.07
CA ILE A 101 12.65 3.39 -5.52
C ILE A 101 11.50 2.41 -5.84
N ARG A 102 10.69 2.05 -4.88
CA ARG A 102 9.50 1.17 -5.03
C ARG A 102 9.83 -0.21 -5.62
N CYS A 103 11.01 -0.75 -5.28
CA CYS A 103 11.51 -2.03 -5.81
C CYS A 103 10.86 -3.26 -5.18
N GLN A 104 10.10 -3.11 -4.09
CA GLN A 104 9.37 -4.16 -3.36
C GLN A 104 10.25 -5.27 -2.73
N ARG A 105 11.54 -5.04 -2.56
CA ARG A 105 12.41 -6.02 -1.89
C ARG A 105 12.03 -6.22 -0.42
N CYS A 106 11.64 -5.16 0.27
CA CYS A 106 11.15 -5.23 1.64
C CYS A 106 9.91 -6.12 1.77
N THR A 107 8.97 -6.02 0.81
CA THR A 107 7.77 -6.88 0.76
C THR A 107 8.14 -8.35 0.67
N THR A 108 9.04 -8.72 -0.24
CA THR A 108 9.45 -10.12 -0.43
C THR A 108 10.38 -10.66 0.67
N SER A 109 10.95 -9.78 1.49
CA SER A 109 11.86 -10.17 2.58
C SER A 109 11.14 -10.35 3.92
N CYS A 110 9.88 -9.92 4.02
CA CYS A 110 9.11 -10.04 5.25
C CYS A 110 8.63 -11.49 5.45
N PRO A 111 9.02 -12.17 6.53
CA PRO A 111 8.59 -13.54 6.79
C PRO A 111 7.12 -13.66 7.19
N HIS A 112 6.49 -12.54 7.56
CA HIS A 112 5.10 -12.47 7.99
C HIS A 112 4.15 -11.93 6.92
N ASP A 113 4.67 -11.58 5.73
CA ASP A 113 3.92 -11.04 4.58
C ASP A 113 3.07 -9.79 4.87
N ILE A 114 3.40 -9.06 5.95
CA ILE A 114 2.67 -7.87 6.38
C ILE A 114 3.01 -6.60 5.62
N ILE A 115 4.07 -6.61 4.80
CA ILE A 115 4.47 -5.43 4.02
C ILE A 115 3.77 -5.49 2.67
N VAL A 116 2.80 -4.60 2.49
CA VAL A 116 2.01 -4.50 1.27
C VAL A 116 2.41 -3.29 0.43
N SER A 117 2.12 -3.36 -0.86
CA SER A 117 2.34 -2.26 -1.80
C SER A 117 1.10 -1.38 -1.83
N THR A 118 1.25 -0.10 -1.54
CA THR A 118 0.11 0.83 -1.51
C THR A 118 -0.48 1.09 -2.89
N SER A 119 -1.79 1.28 -2.93
CA SER A 119 -2.54 1.66 -4.13
C SER A 119 -2.55 3.18 -4.34
N ILE A 120 -3.12 3.63 -5.46
CA ILE A 120 -3.27 5.06 -5.77
C ILE A 120 -4.27 5.77 -4.82
N GLU A 121 -5.12 5.02 -4.14
CA GLU A 121 -6.13 5.53 -3.22
C GLU A 121 -5.50 6.27 -2.04
N HIS A 122 -4.33 5.83 -1.59
CA HIS A 122 -3.55 6.47 -0.54
C HIS A 122 -2.71 7.68 -1.01
N GLY A 123 -2.97 8.16 -2.23
CA GLY A 123 -2.27 9.29 -2.84
C GLY A 123 -1.16 8.88 -3.79
N VAL A 124 -0.87 9.77 -4.74
CA VAL A 124 0.11 9.50 -5.82
C VAL A 124 1.54 9.35 -5.29
N LEU A 125 1.90 10.07 -4.22
CA LEU A 125 3.23 9.97 -3.61
C LEU A 125 3.43 8.61 -2.95
N ASN A 126 2.38 8.07 -2.35
CA ASN A 126 2.39 6.78 -1.69
C ASN A 126 2.31 5.59 -2.65
N MET A 127 1.90 5.81 -3.89
CA MET A 127 1.69 4.73 -4.85
C MET A 127 2.90 3.81 -4.94
N ARG A 128 2.67 2.50 -4.70
CA ARG A 128 3.67 1.44 -4.71
C ARG A 128 4.78 1.57 -3.66
N THR A 129 4.62 2.42 -2.66
CA THR A 129 5.50 2.38 -1.49
C THR A 129 5.06 1.29 -0.52
N PRO A 130 5.95 0.74 0.32
CA PRO A 130 5.57 -0.24 1.33
C PRO A 130 4.76 0.39 2.46
N SER A 131 3.74 -0.31 2.91
CA SER A 131 2.95 -0.04 4.11
C SER A 131 2.77 -1.33 4.88
N LEU A 132 2.50 -1.25 6.17
CA LEU A 132 2.16 -2.41 6.98
C LEU A 132 0.65 -2.66 6.94
N ASP A 133 0.27 -3.93 6.82
CA ASP A 133 -1.09 -4.44 6.93
C ASP A 133 -1.09 -5.55 7.98
N PHE A 134 -1.82 -5.30 9.06
CA PHE A 134 -1.89 -6.21 10.20
C PHE A 134 -3.13 -7.10 10.20
N THR A 135 -3.77 -7.26 9.05
CA THR A 135 -5.00 -8.06 8.95
C THR A 135 -4.77 -9.53 9.29
N GLU A 136 -3.67 -10.11 8.83
CA GLU A 136 -3.40 -11.55 8.98
C GLU A 136 -2.25 -11.85 9.95
N SER A 137 -1.33 -10.91 10.16
CA SER A 137 -0.14 -11.13 10.96
C SER A 137 0.39 -9.81 11.53
N TRP A 138 1.51 -9.84 12.24
CA TRP A 138 2.11 -8.69 12.91
C TRP A 138 3.61 -8.61 12.66
N CYS A 139 4.23 -7.49 13.01
CA CYS A 139 5.67 -7.32 12.94
C CYS A 139 6.31 -7.85 14.22
N ASP A 140 7.15 -8.85 14.14
CA ASP A 140 7.98 -9.37 15.25
C ASP A 140 9.38 -8.75 15.30
N TRP A 141 9.63 -7.72 14.47
CA TRP A 141 10.95 -7.12 14.30
C TRP A 141 12.01 -8.07 13.71
N CYS A 142 11.62 -9.26 13.27
CA CYS A 142 12.51 -10.36 12.91
C CYS A 142 13.52 -10.67 14.04
N ALA A 143 13.05 -10.67 15.30
CA ALA A 143 13.88 -10.69 16.51
C ALA A 143 14.83 -11.89 16.58
N GLU A 144 14.44 -13.02 16.00
CA GLU A 144 15.26 -14.24 15.97
C GLU A 144 16.25 -14.27 14.78
N ALA A 145 16.16 -13.31 13.88
CA ALA A 145 17.01 -13.23 12.69
C ALA A 145 18.01 -12.08 12.77
N ASN A 146 19.18 -12.23 12.20
CA ASN A 146 20.16 -11.19 11.91
C ASN A 146 20.49 -10.24 13.09
N ASP A 147 20.74 -10.80 14.27
CA ASP A 147 21.13 -10.03 15.47
C ASP A 147 20.16 -8.89 15.83
N GLY A 148 18.87 -9.09 15.56
CA GLY A 148 17.81 -8.12 15.87
C GLY A 148 17.61 -7.01 14.84
N VAL A 149 18.24 -7.09 13.68
CA VAL A 149 18.01 -6.15 12.59
C VAL A 149 16.89 -6.66 11.67
N PRO A 150 15.83 -5.87 11.41
CA PRO A 150 14.74 -6.29 10.56
C PRO A 150 15.17 -6.63 9.13
N LEU A 151 14.68 -7.74 8.59
CA LEU A 151 15.02 -8.20 7.23
C LEU A 151 14.64 -7.20 6.14
N CYS A 152 13.57 -6.43 6.33
CA CYS A 152 13.13 -5.42 5.39
C CYS A 152 14.13 -4.26 5.25
N THR A 153 14.81 -3.86 6.36
CA THR A 153 15.85 -2.83 6.32
C THR A 153 17.09 -3.34 5.61
N LEU A 154 17.53 -4.57 5.90
CA LEU A 154 18.66 -5.19 5.21
C LEU A 154 18.45 -5.40 3.71
N ALA A 155 17.20 -5.63 3.31
CA ALA A 155 16.85 -5.81 1.90
C ALA A 155 16.76 -4.51 1.11
N CYS A 156 16.77 -3.35 1.79
CA CYS A 156 16.60 -2.05 1.14
C CYS A 156 17.89 -1.59 0.45
N PRO A 157 17.94 -1.49 -0.90
CA PRO A 157 19.17 -1.18 -1.62
C PRO A 157 19.51 0.32 -1.64
N THR A 158 18.62 1.17 -1.15
CA THR A 158 18.76 2.65 -1.20
C THR A 158 18.76 3.29 0.18
N ASP A 159 18.82 2.47 1.23
CA ASP A 159 18.72 2.92 2.63
C ASP A 159 17.49 3.81 2.90
N ALA A 160 16.40 3.55 2.14
CA ALA A 160 15.12 4.20 2.42
C ALA A 160 14.55 3.71 3.76
N LEU A 161 14.80 2.44 4.10
CA LEU A 161 14.52 1.85 5.41
C LEU A 161 15.84 1.84 6.19
N GLU A 162 16.14 2.93 6.87
CA GLU A 162 17.39 3.12 7.63
C GLU A 162 17.08 3.22 9.12
N LEU A 163 17.69 2.35 9.90
CA LEU A 163 17.63 2.39 11.35
C LEU A 163 18.88 3.07 11.90
N PRO A 164 18.77 3.85 12.97
CA PRO A 164 19.92 4.29 13.74
C PRO A 164 20.77 3.10 14.21
N GLU A 165 22.08 3.29 14.34
CA GLU A 165 22.98 2.24 14.83
C GLU A 165 22.60 1.83 16.27
N GLY A 166 22.31 0.54 16.43
CA GLY A 166 21.87 -0.01 17.72
C GLY A 166 20.42 0.30 18.10
N ALA A 167 19.62 0.79 17.17
CA ALA A 167 18.19 1.02 17.42
C ALA A 167 17.48 -0.27 17.77
N THR A 168 16.69 -0.19 18.82
CA THR A 168 15.78 -1.26 19.24
C THR A 168 14.37 -1.00 18.73
N ARG A 169 13.49 -1.96 18.94
CA ARG A 169 12.11 -1.82 18.56
C ARG A 169 11.38 -0.70 19.31
N GLU A 170 11.74 -0.49 20.54
CA GLU A 170 11.18 0.52 21.41
C GLU A 170 11.58 1.95 20.99
N ASP A 171 12.72 2.08 20.29
CA ASP A 171 13.17 3.36 19.74
C ASP A 171 12.45 3.76 18.45
N GLU A 172 11.88 2.76 17.75
CA GLU A 172 11.26 2.94 16.41
C GLU A 172 9.78 2.56 16.43
N VAL A 173 8.96 3.41 17.01
CA VAL A 173 7.50 3.21 17.07
C VAL A 173 6.89 3.26 15.67
N GLN A 174 6.31 2.14 15.23
CA GLN A 174 5.72 2.00 13.89
C GLN A 174 4.33 2.62 13.76
N GLY A 175 3.60 2.71 14.87
CA GLY A 175 2.25 3.24 14.90
C GLY A 175 1.70 3.31 16.30
N VAL A 176 0.51 3.87 16.42
CA VAL A 176 -0.22 4.03 17.69
C VAL A 176 -1.54 3.27 17.63
N PRO A 177 -1.94 2.58 18.72
CA PRO A 177 -3.16 1.81 18.73
C PRO A 177 -4.38 2.70 18.93
N LEU A 178 -5.45 2.45 18.20
CA LEU A 178 -6.77 3.04 18.38
C LEU A 178 -7.78 1.94 18.70
N LEU A 179 -8.44 2.03 19.82
CA LEU A 179 -9.51 1.13 20.24
C LEU A 179 -10.86 1.80 20.11
N THR A 180 -11.70 1.32 19.20
CA THR A 180 -13.10 1.73 19.06
C THR A 180 -13.96 0.89 19.99
N THR A 181 -14.37 1.48 21.10
CA THR A 181 -15.10 0.77 22.18
C THR A 181 -16.46 0.25 21.73
N ASP A 182 -17.15 0.98 20.85
CA ASP A 182 -18.44 0.60 20.30
C ASP A 182 -18.39 -0.68 19.45
N TRP A 183 -17.23 -0.99 18.89
CA TRP A 183 -17.01 -2.19 18.08
C TRP A 183 -16.30 -3.30 18.83
N CYS A 184 -15.87 -3.03 20.05
CA CYS A 184 -15.13 -3.99 20.85
C CYS A 184 -16.08 -5.01 21.52
N LEU A 185 -15.84 -6.29 21.26
CA LEU A 185 -16.63 -7.38 21.86
C LEU A 185 -16.58 -7.38 23.38
N SER A 186 -15.46 -6.98 23.99
CA SER A 186 -15.34 -6.94 25.44
C SER A 186 -16.22 -5.86 26.08
N TYR A 187 -16.48 -4.76 25.40
CA TYR A 187 -17.38 -3.71 25.84
C TYR A 187 -18.85 -4.06 25.63
N ARG A 188 -19.14 -4.91 24.64
CA ARG A 188 -20.52 -5.34 24.30
C ARG A 188 -20.89 -6.68 24.94
N LEU A 189 -19.97 -7.63 24.89
CA LEU A 189 -20.12 -9.00 25.40
C LEU A 189 -18.94 -9.27 26.32
N ALA A 190 -19.16 -9.63 27.56
CA ALA A 190 -18.07 -9.91 28.50
C ALA A 190 -17.15 -11.05 28.00
N GLY A 191 -15.84 -10.92 28.21
CA GLY A 191 -14.87 -12.03 28.13
C GLY A 191 -13.92 -12.05 26.94
N CYS A 192 -14.04 -11.16 25.95
CA CYS A 192 -13.03 -11.06 24.89
C CYS A 192 -11.76 -10.37 25.43
N LYS A 193 -10.59 -10.96 25.21
CA LYS A 193 -9.29 -10.44 25.67
C LYS A 193 -8.12 -10.76 24.71
N TYR A 194 -8.41 -11.10 23.47
CA TYR A 194 -7.38 -11.50 22.51
C TYR A 194 -6.32 -10.44 22.29
N CYS A 195 -6.66 -9.16 22.19
CA CYS A 195 -5.69 -8.08 22.04
C CYS A 195 -4.76 -7.95 23.26
N TYR A 196 -5.27 -8.16 24.48
CA TYR A 196 -4.47 -8.19 25.70
C TYR A 196 -3.49 -9.38 25.70
N GLU A 197 -3.98 -10.58 25.37
CA GLU A 197 -3.16 -11.80 25.33
C GLU A 197 -2.08 -11.75 24.24
N ALA A 198 -2.33 -11.04 23.14
CA ALA A 198 -1.39 -10.87 22.04
C ALA A 198 -0.34 -9.78 22.29
N CYS A 199 -0.52 -8.91 23.29
CA CYS A 199 0.38 -7.79 23.53
C CYS A 199 1.58 -8.19 24.39
N GLU A 200 2.75 -8.38 23.76
CA GLU A 200 4.00 -8.70 24.47
C GLU A 200 4.60 -7.51 25.21
N TYR A 201 4.23 -6.27 24.82
CA TYR A 201 4.78 -5.03 25.36
C TYR A 201 4.00 -4.48 26.55
N GLY A 202 2.91 -5.16 26.96
CA GLY A 202 2.05 -4.68 28.06
C GLY A 202 1.35 -3.36 27.77
N ALA A 203 1.20 -3.00 26.50
CA ALA A 203 0.51 -1.78 26.07
C ALA A 203 -1.03 -1.88 26.13
N ILE A 204 -1.56 -3.01 26.57
CA ILE A 204 -3.00 -3.21 26.80
C ILE A 204 -3.19 -3.77 28.19
N GLU A 205 -4.02 -3.12 29.00
CA GLU A 205 -4.42 -3.56 30.33
C GLU A 205 -5.91 -3.89 30.36
N LEU A 206 -6.33 -4.72 31.30
CA LEU A 206 -7.74 -5.02 31.52
C LEU A 206 -8.24 -4.31 32.79
N ASP A 207 -9.38 -3.64 32.71
CA ASP A 207 -10.05 -3.08 33.86
C ASP A 207 -10.66 -4.18 34.75
N SER A 208 -11.30 -3.78 35.87
CA SER A 208 -11.99 -4.72 36.77
C SER A 208 -13.18 -5.45 36.14
N GLY A 209 -13.67 -4.96 35.00
CA GLY A 209 -14.72 -5.59 34.18
C GLY A 209 -14.19 -6.47 33.07
N GLY A 210 -12.87 -6.57 32.93
CA GLY A 210 -12.20 -7.31 31.85
C GLY A 210 -12.19 -6.60 30.51
N ARG A 211 -12.38 -5.28 30.49
CA ARG A 211 -12.36 -4.46 29.28
C ARG A 211 -10.94 -3.98 29.00
N PRO A 212 -10.46 -4.06 27.73
CA PRO A 212 -9.14 -3.62 27.38
C PRO A 212 -9.02 -2.09 27.40
N HIS A 213 -7.91 -1.60 27.96
CA HIS A 213 -7.47 -0.21 27.93
C HIS A 213 -6.12 -0.13 27.27
N VAL A 214 -5.90 0.89 26.45
CA VAL A 214 -4.68 1.08 25.67
C VAL A 214 -3.74 2.05 26.40
N ILE A 215 -2.47 1.63 26.56
CA ILE A 215 -1.38 2.45 27.05
C ILE A 215 -0.52 2.85 25.85
N VAL A 216 -0.81 4.01 25.28
CA VAL A 216 -0.17 4.48 24.04
C VAL A 216 1.36 4.57 24.19
N ASP A 217 1.85 5.08 25.32
CA ASP A 217 3.28 5.27 25.57
C ASP A 217 4.08 3.95 25.67
N ALA A 218 3.41 2.83 25.93
CA ALA A 218 4.03 1.51 25.97
C ALA A 218 3.97 0.78 24.62
N CYS A 219 3.25 1.34 23.65
CA CYS A 219 3.01 0.68 22.37
C CYS A 219 4.14 0.94 21.36
N VAL A 220 4.61 -0.11 20.73
CA VAL A 220 5.61 -0.05 19.64
C VAL A 220 4.97 -0.12 18.23
N GLY A 221 3.64 -0.25 18.14
CA GLY A 221 2.94 -0.31 16.86
C GLY A 221 3.12 -1.61 16.09
N CYS A 222 3.30 -2.75 16.78
CA CYS A 222 3.59 -4.04 16.14
C CYS A 222 2.42 -4.67 15.37
N GLY A 223 1.18 -4.26 15.66
CA GLY A 223 -0.01 -4.81 15.04
C GLY A 223 -0.52 -6.13 15.61
N ALA A 224 0.12 -6.73 16.61
CA ALA A 224 -0.32 -8.02 17.19
C ALA A 224 -1.75 -7.96 17.75
N CYS A 225 -2.12 -6.84 18.37
CA CYS A 225 -3.47 -6.63 18.88
C CYS A 225 -4.53 -6.53 17.76
N GLU A 226 -4.18 -5.90 16.64
CA GLU A 226 -5.03 -5.80 15.46
C GLU A 226 -5.19 -7.16 14.78
N ALA A 227 -4.08 -7.88 14.56
CA ALA A 227 -4.10 -9.22 13.98
C ALA A 227 -4.94 -10.20 14.82
N ALA A 228 -4.85 -10.11 16.15
CA ALA A 228 -5.61 -10.98 17.07
C ALA A 228 -7.08 -10.56 17.25
N CYS A 229 -7.49 -9.40 16.75
CA CYS A 229 -8.84 -8.89 16.95
C CYS A 229 -9.86 -9.64 16.07
N VAL A 230 -10.83 -10.28 16.69
CA VAL A 230 -11.88 -11.07 16.01
C VAL A 230 -13.18 -10.29 15.79
N SER A 231 -13.22 -9.00 16.10
CA SER A 231 -14.45 -8.21 16.07
C SER A 231 -15.17 -8.23 14.71
N LEU A 232 -14.45 -8.23 13.58
CA LEU A 232 -15.05 -8.35 12.24
C LEU A 232 -15.41 -9.80 11.86
N GLN A 233 -14.77 -10.80 12.48
CA GLN A 233 -14.92 -12.19 12.06
C GLN A 233 -16.21 -12.82 12.58
N ASP A 234 -16.68 -12.43 13.75
CA ASP A 234 -17.80 -13.08 14.43
C ASP A 234 -19.19 -12.52 14.05
N GLY A 235 -19.26 -11.58 13.11
CA GLY A 235 -20.53 -10.96 12.70
C GLY A 235 -21.28 -10.24 13.83
N SER A 236 -20.59 -9.98 14.96
CA SER A 236 -21.13 -9.34 16.16
C SER A 236 -21.11 -7.83 16.10
N ILE A 237 -20.69 -7.27 14.97
CA ILE A 237 -20.55 -5.83 14.74
C ILE A 237 -21.79 -5.32 14.05
N GLU A 238 -22.27 -4.19 14.51
CA GLU A 238 -23.36 -3.47 13.88
C GLU A 238 -22.99 -2.99 12.47
N ASP A 239 -24.01 -2.80 11.65
CA ASP A 239 -23.87 -2.22 10.33
C ASP A 239 -23.07 -0.91 10.40
N GLY A 240 -21.96 -0.84 9.62
CA GLY A 240 -21.14 0.34 9.52
C GLY A 240 -19.70 0.21 10.04
N ALA A 241 -19.32 -0.87 10.69
CA ALA A 241 -17.92 -1.12 11.02
C ALA A 241 -17.11 -1.42 9.75
N THR A 242 -16.08 -0.61 9.50
CA THR A 242 -15.21 -0.74 8.32
C THR A 242 -13.86 -1.36 8.65
N HIS A 243 -13.52 -1.45 9.93
CA HIS A 243 -12.27 -2.00 10.42
C HIS A 243 -12.47 -2.73 11.76
N ARG A 244 -11.45 -3.43 12.24
CA ARG A 244 -11.45 -4.11 13.53
C ARG A 244 -11.60 -3.10 14.67
N ALA A 245 -12.07 -3.57 15.82
CA ALA A 245 -12.27 -2.71 17.00
C ALA A 245 -10.96 -2.10 17.51
N ILE A 246 -9.83 -2.78 17.30
CA ILE A 246 -8.50 -2.22 17.56
C ILE A 246 -7.71 -2.26 16.28
N ILE A 247 -7.11 -1.12 15.91
CA ILE A 247 -6.25 -0.93 14.75
C ILE A 247 -5.01 -0.16 15.14
N VAL A 248 -3.98 -0.22 14.32
CA VAL A 248 -2.77 0.57 14.48
C VAL A 248 -2.78 1.70 13.47
N LEU A 249 -2.74 2.94 13.96
CA LEU A 249 -2.65 4.15 13.18
C LEU A 249 -1.19 4.56 12.95
N PRO A 250 -0.91 5.37 11.92
CA PRO A 250 0.41 5.93 11.71
C PRO A 250 0.91 6.76 12.91
N PRO A 251 2.23 6.86 13.13
CA PRO A 251 2.79 7.72 14.16
C PRO A 251 2.36 9.18 13.94
N GLY A 252 1.97 9.86 15.02
CA GLY A 252 1.50 11.25 14.98
C GLY A 252 -0.01 11.41 14.87
N GLU A 253 -0.75 10.33 14.70
CA GLU A 253 -2.19 10.33 14.88
C GLU A 253 -2.58 10.13 16.36
N GLU A 254 -3.81 10.52 16.71
CA GLU A 254 -4.27 10.35 18.09
C GLU A 254 -4.67 8.89 18.32
N GLY A 255 -3.83 8.17 19.06
CA GLY A 255 -4.15 6.83 19.55
C GLY A 255 -4.97 6.88 20.83
N GLY A 256 -5.45 5.73 21.29
CA GLY A 256 -6.22 5.62 22.55
C GLY A 256 -7.54 4.90 22.38
N GLU A 257 -8.58 5.43 23.01
CA GLU A 257 -9.93 4.86 23.03
C GLU A 257 -10.96 5.89 22.53
N VAL A 258 -11.89 5.45 21.68
CA VAL A 258 -13.01 6.22 21.14
C VAL A 258 -14.32 5.44 21.23
#